data_fc946b61377296060ece21a43e986ff3
#
_entry.id   fc946b61377296060ece21a43e986ff3
#
_cell.length_a   1.000
_cell.length_b   1.000
_cell.length_c   1.000
_cell.angle_alpha   90.00
_cell.angle_beta   90.00
_cell.angle_gamma   90.00
#
_symmetry.space_group_name_H-M   'P 1'
#
loop_
_entity.id
_entity.type
_entity.pdbx_description
1 polymer ?
#
loop_
_entity_poly.entity_id
_entity_poly.type
_entity_poly.pdbx_seq_one_letter_code
_entity_poly.pdbx_strand_id
1 'polypeptide(L)'
;MRNTLIAGLLALSPASAFAQDGSRPQQVAAANTATAPASAPASQAHVLTREELDKLLARPQDLLVIDVRRPDEVSKIGGLPVYLSIQLGDLEKSLAWIPKGRTIITVSNHAKRAGTAADLLASKGFKVGGAVGVQTYEEAGGKLTKVAPPPPRTGNASANW
;
A
#
# COMPACT_ATOMS: atom_id res chain seq x y z
N MET A 1 32.71 -47.80 -23.15
CA MET A 1 33.90 -48.40 -22.45
C MET A 1 33.69 -48.21 -20.96
N ARG A 2 33.43 -49.34 -20.31
CA ARG A 2 33.85 -49.81 -18.99
C ARG A 2 33.37 -49.00 -17.81
N ASN A 3 32.26 -49.44 -17.17
CA ASN A 3 32.23 -50.46 -16.08
C ASN A 3 33.13 -50.10 -14.87
N THR A 4 32.52 -49.90 -13.70
CA THR A 4 32.72 -50.85 -12.62
C THR A 4 31.71 -50.60 -11.49
N LEU A 5 30.91 -51.65 -11.19
CA LEU A 5 30.16 -51.91 -9.97
C LEU A 5 31.16 -52.28 -8.85
N ILE A 6 30.87 -51.88 -7.60
CA ILE A 6 31.20 -52.71 -6.43
C ILE A 6 30.07 -52.57 -5.40
N ALA A 7 29.58 -53.73 -5.03
CA ALA A 7 28.58 -54.06 -4.04
C ALA A 7 29.21 -54.34 -2.66
N GLY A 8 28.32 -54.37 -1.66
CA GLY A 8 28.52 -55.10 -0.40
C GLY A 8 28.69 -54.15 0.79
N LEU A 9 28.07 -54.26 1.93
CA LEU A 9 27.79 -55.46 2.69
C LEU A 9 26.77 -55.17 3.80
N LEU A 10 25.86 -56.06 4.02
CA LEU A 10 24.91 -56.19 5.13
C LEU A 10 25.60 -56.30 6.51
N ALA A 11 25.03 -55.68 7.54
CA ALA A 11 25.18 -56.20 8.91
C ALA A 11 23.89 -55.95 9.72
N LEU A 12 23.35 -57.04 10.22
CA LEU A 12 22.09 -57.23 10.95
C LEU A 12 22.35 -57.11 12.46
N SER A 13 21.43 -56.40 13.15
CA SER A 13 20.80 -56.69 14.46
C SER A 13 21.62 -56.68 15.76
N PRO A 14 21.03 -56.69 16.98
CA PRO A 14 19.58 -56.70 17.33
C PRO A 14 19.13 -55.75 18.45
N ALA A 15 17.85 -55.83 18.73
CA ALA A 15 17.01 -55.22 19.72
C ALA A 15 17.51 -55.18 21.18
N SER A 16 17.09 -54.18 21.90
CA SER A 16 16.64 -54.30 23.30
C SER A 16 15.57 -53.26 23.60
N ALA A 17 14.40 -53.78 24.00
CA ALA A 17 13.30 -53.10 24.54
C ALA A 17 13.59 -52.57 25.94
N PHE A 18 13.15 -51.36 26.26
CA PHE A 18 12.70 -50.98 27.60
C PHE A 18 11.57 -49.99 27.51
N ALA A 19 10.45 -50.44 28.02
CA ALA A 19 9.23 -49.63 28.28
C ALA A 19 9.48 -48.78 29.53
N GLN A 20 8.82 -47.61 29.54
CA GLN A 20 8.06 -46.99 30.61
C GLN A 20 7.85 -45.53 30.32
N ASP A 21 6.63 -45.18 30.02
CA ASP A 21 5.61 -44.58 30.88
C ASP A 21 6.01 -43.23 31.45
N GLY A 22 5.28 -42.20 31.08
CA GLY A 22 5.42 -40.85 31.56
C GLY A 22 4.55 -39.90 30.75
N SER A 23 3.25 -40.02 30.94
CA SER A 23 2.23 -39.09 30.48
C SER A 23 2.59 -37.64 30.84
N ARG A 24 2.95 -36.83 29.86
CA ARG A 24 2.86 -35.39 29.94
C ARG A 24 2.23 -34.90 28.65
N PRO A 25 1.09 -34.23 28.70
CA PRO A 25 0.59 -33.55 27.53
C PRO A 25 1.55 -32.40 27.21
N GLN A 26 2.35 -32.59 26.20
CA GLN A 26 3.13 -31.50 25.59
C GLN A 26 2.14 -30.57 24.92
N GLN A 27 1.89 -29.48 25.62
CA GLN A 27 1.24 -28.29 25.12
C GLN A 27 1.95 -27.86 23.86
N VAL A 28 1.35 -28.18 22.72
CA VAL A 28 1.78 -27.66 21.40
C VAL A 28 1.60 -26.16 21.46
N ALA A 29 2.70 -25.47 21.74
CA ALA A 29 2.83 -24.05 21.45
C ALA A 29 2.55 -23.90 19.96
N ALA A 30 1.35 -23.45 19.63
CA ALA A 30 1.04 -22.96 18.30
C ALA A 30 2.04 -21.84 18.02
N ALA A 31 3.06 -22.13 17.24
CA ALA A 31 3.91 -21.13 16.65
C ALA A 31 3.01 -20.27 15.76
N ASN A 32 2.58 -19.15 16.32
CA ASN A 32 1.98 -18.06 15.57
C ASN A 32 3.08 -17.52 14.65
N THR A 33 3.25 -18.17 13.52
CA THR A 33 3.99 -17.58 12.40
C THR A 33 3.13 -16.44 11.90
N ALA A 34 3.23 -15.29 12.55
CA ALA A 34 2.79 -14.04 11.98
C ALA A 34 3.57 -13.89 10.67
N THR A 35 2.97 -14.33 9.58
CA THR A 35 3.42 -14.00 8.24
C THR A 35 3.41 -12.49 8.17
N ALA A 36 4.59 -11.88 8.27
CA ALA A 36 4.75 -10.46 7.97
C ALA A 36 4.11 -10.21 6.60
N PRO A 37 3.27 -9.20 6.46
CA PRO A 37 2.66 -8.90 5.17
C PRO A 37 3.79 -8.75 4.15
N ALA A 38 3.76 -9.57 3.11
CA ALA A 38 4.72 -9.52 2.03
C ALA A 38 4.82 -8.06 1.59
N SER A 39 6.02 -7.49 1.64
CA SER A 39 6.26 -6.13 1.19
C SER A 39 5.73 -6.03 -0.23
N ALA A 40 4.69 -5.23 -0.43
CA ALA A 40 4.17 -4.97 -1.78
C ALA A 40 5.36 -4.56 -2.66
N PRO A 41 5.43 -5.04 -3.90
CA PRO A 41 6.52 -4.71 -4.80
C PRO A 41 6.69 -3.19 -4.86
N ALA A 42 7.94 -2.74 -4.98
CA ALA A 42 8.22 -1.33 -5.10
C ALA A 42 7.49 -0.78 -6.34
N SER A 43 6.79 0.34 -6.18
CA SER A 43 6.10 0.99 -7.27
C SER A 43 7.10 1.42 -8.36
N GLN A 44 6.70 1.30 -9.62
CA GLN A 44 7.44 1.80 -10.77
C GLN A 44 7.10 3.26 -11.10
N ALA A 45 6.07 3.82 -10.46
CA ALA A 45 5.67 5.19 -10.69
C ALA A 45 6.76 6.18 -10.29
N HIS A 46 7.01 7.17 -11.15
CA HIS A 46 7.91 8.26 -10.87
C HIS A 46 7.45 9.04 -9.63
N VAL A 47 8.35 9.20 -8.66
CA VAL A 47 8.11 10.05 -7.49
C VAL A 47 8.51 11.48 -7.84
N LEU A 48 7.53 12.37 -7.85
CA LEU A 48 7.72 13.76 -8.24
C LEU A 48 8.55 14.53 -7.20
N THR A 49 9.50 15.29 -7.69
CA THR A 49 10.17 16.31 -6.88
C THR A 49 9.23 17.49 -6.62
N ARG A 50 9.61 18.38 -5.71
CA ARG A 50 8.85 19.59 -5.43
C ARG A 50 8.66 20.45 -6.69
N GLU A 51 9.73 20.67 -7.43
CA GLU A 51 9.73 21.52 -8.65
C GLU A 51 8.84 20.95 -9.75
N GLU A 52 8.84 19.63 -9.90
CA GLU A 52 7.98 18.94 -10.87
C GLU A 52 6.50 19.06 -10.46
N LEU A 53 6.21 18.88 -9.18
CA LEU A 53 4.85 19.04 -8.66
C LEU A 53 4.37 20.48 -8.81
N ASP A 54 5.18 21.47 -8.46
CA ASP A 54 4.83 22.89 -8.56
C ASP A 54 4.51 23.28 -10.02
N LYS A 55 5.27 22.75 -11.01
CA LYS A 55 4.98 22.93 -12.43
C LYS A 55 3.63 22.33 -12.86
N LEU A 56 3.26 21.19 -12.32
CA LEU A 56 1.97 20.55 -12.59
C LEU A 56 0.82 21.33 -11.94
N LEU A 57 1.00 21.77 -10.69
CA LEU A 57 0.01 22.58 -9.96
C LEU A 57 -0.23 23.95 -10.61
N ALA A 58 0.73 24.48 -11.36
CA ALA A 58 0.56 25.72 -12.13
C ALA A 58 -0.42 25.58 -13.30
N ARG A 59 -0.79 24.36 -13.68
CA ARG A 59 -1.77 24.08 -14.77
C ARG A 59 -2.92 23.20 -14.26
N PRO A 60 -3.75 23.69 -13.36
CA PRO A 60 -4.78 22.88 -12.69
C PRO A 60 -5.87 22.38 -13.63
N GLN A 61 -6.09 23.04 -14.79
CA GLN A 61 -7.06 22.61 -15.80
C GLN A 61 -6.69 21.26 -16.44
N ASP A 62 -5.40 20.94 -16.52
CA ASP A 62 -4.87 19.73 -17.15
C ASP A 62 -4.57 18.62 -16.11
N LEU A 63 -4.72 18.95 -14.84
CA LEU A 63 -4.31 18.13 -13.71
C LEU A 63 -5.52 17.58 -12.94
N LEU A 64 -5.39 16.35 -12.49
CA LEU A 64 -6.24 15.75 -11.47
C LEU A 64 -5.37 15.21 -10.34
N VAL A 65 -5.57 15.71 -9.15
CA VAL A 65 -4.89 15.23 -7.94
C VAL A 65 -5.79 14.20 -7.26
N ILE A 66 -5.30 12.99 -7.04
CA ILE A 66 -6.00 11.93 -6.29
C ILE A 66 -5.25 11.66 -4.99
N ASP A 67 -5.85 12.04 -3.88
CA ASP A 67 -5.32 11.77 -2.55
C ASP A 67 -5.86 10.42 -2.05
N VAL A 68 -4.95 9.46 -1.87
CA VAL A 68 -5.32 8.09 -1.48
C VAL A 68 -5.22 7.85 0.04
N ARG A 69 -5.05 8.93 0.80
CA ARG A 69 -5.02 8.89 2.26
C ARG A 69 -6.42 8.80 2.86
N ARG A 70 -6.45 8.43 4.13
CA ARG A 70 -7.67 8.54 4.91
C ARG A 70 -7.94 10.01 5.30
N PRO A 71 -9.20 10.40 5.50
CA PRO A 71 -9.56 11.78 5.86
C PRO A 71 -8.87 12.29 7.13
N ASP A 72 -8.67 11.41 8.13
CA ASP A 72 -7.97 11.76 9.37
C ASP A 72 -6.49 12.11 9.15
N GLU A 73 -5.82 11.44 8.21
CA GLU A 73 -4.44 11.76 7.83
C GLU A 73 -4.34 13.12 7.14
N VAL A 74 -5.29 13.40 6.23
CA VAL A 74 -5.36 14.68 5.53
C VAL A 74 -5.62 15.83 6.49
N SER A 75 -6.54 15.66 7.45
CA SER A 75 -6.84 16.68 8.46
C SER A 75 -5.66 16.97 9.38
N LYS A 76 -4.88 15.95 9.73
CA LYS A 76 -3.70 16.10 10.62
C LYS A 76 -2.53 16.79 9.93
N ILE A 77 -2.20 16.35 8.73
CA ILE A 77 -0.98 16.77 8.02
C ILE A 77 -1.28 17.98 7.13
N GLY A 78 -2.42 17.99 6.48
CA GLY A 78 -2.77 18.92 5.42
C GLY A 78 -2.75 18.21 4.06
N GLY A 79 -3.19 18.90 3.03
CA GLY A 79 -3.28 18.40 1.66
C GLY A 79 -2.90 19.44 0.64
N LEU A 80 -2.88 19.03 -0.62
CA LEU A 80 -2.76 19.95 -1.75
C LEU A 80 -4.05 20.77 -1.90
N PRO A 81 -4.01 21.96 -2.50
CA PRO A 81 -5.15 22.87 -2.51
C PRO A 81 -6.39 22.36 -3.25
N VAL A 82 -6.20 21.47 -4.23
CA VAL A 82 -7.28 20.85 -5.01
C VAL A 82 -7.01 19.38 -5.16
N TYR A 83 -7.90 18.52 -4.65
CA TYR A 83 -7.74 17.08 -4.77
C TYR A 83 -9.08 16.35 -4.74
N LEU A 84 -9.10 15.16 -5.34
CA LEU A 84 -10.16 14.19 -5.21
C LEU A 84 -9.74 13.15 -4.17
N SER A 85 -10.51 13.00 -3.11
CA SER A 85 -10.23 12.04 -2.05
C SER A 85 -10.81 10.68 -2.42
N ILE A 86 -9.93 9.73 -2.77
CA ILE A 86 -10.30 8.34 -3.03
C ILE A 86 -9.27 7.47 -2.31
N GLN A 87 -9.68 6.79 -1.24
CA GLN A 87 -8.78 5.91 -0.52
C GLN A 87 -8.24 4.79 -1.41
N LEU A 88 -7.01 4.36 -1.17
CA LEU A 88 -6.35 3.35 -2.00
C LEU A 88 -7.20 2.08 -2.19
N GLY A 89 -7.88 1.61 -1.13
CA GLY A 89 -8.74 0.42 -1.18
C GLY A 89 -10.01 0.58 -2.03
N ASP A 90 -10.43 1.82 -2.29
CA ASP A 90 -11.63 2.13 -3.09
C ASP A 90 -11.31 2.62 -4.50
N LEU A 91 -10.01 2.79 -4.80
CA LEU A 91 -9.57 3.36 -6.06
C LEU A 91 -10.04 2.53 -7.26
N GLU A 92 -9.91 1.20 -7.20
CA GLU A 92 -10.32 0.33 -8.29
C GLU A 92 -11.83 0.39 -8.59
N LYS A 93 -12.65 0.51 -7.54
CA LYS A 93 -14.10 0.68 -7.68
C LYS A 93 -14.49 2.04 -8.25
N SER A 94 -13.62 3.03 -8.08
CA SER A 94 -13.86 4.42 -8.47
C SER A 94 -13.39 4.75 -9.90
N LEU A 95 -12.75 3.83 -10.61
CA LEU A 95 -12.14 4.07 -11.92
C LEU A 95 -13.13 4.62 -12.97
N ALA A 96 -14.39 4.21 -12.92
CA ALA A 96 -15.43 4.67 -13.83
C ALA A 96 -15.73 6.17 -13.70
N TRP A 97 -15.44 6.75 -12.54
CA TRP A 97 -15.73 8.16 -12.22
C TRP A 97 -14.52 9.07 -12.45
N ILE A 98 -13.34 8.48 -12.74
CA ILE A 98 -12.11 9.23 -12.94
C ILE A 98 -12.01 9.66 -14.41
N PRO A 99 -11.91 10.97 -14.71
CA PRO A 99 -11.80 11.47 -16.07
C PRO A 99 -10.46 11.07 -16.70
N LYS A 100 -10.49 10.50 -17.91
CA LYS A 100 -9.27 10.03 -18.62
C LYS A 100 -8.50 11.16 -19.33
N GLY A 101 -9.11 12.33 -19.49
CA GLY A 101 -8.50 13.40 -20.28
C GLY A 101 -7.45 14.23 -19.55
N ARG A 102 -7.28 14.03 -18.25
CA ARG A 102 -6.33 14.80 -17.43
C ARG A 102 -5.10 13.99 -17.03
N THR A 103 -4.02 14.69 -16.77
CA THR A 103 -2.83 14.07 -16.16
C THR A 103 -3.11 13.85 -14.67
N ILE A 104 -2.97 12.64 -14.18
CA ILE A 104 -3.25 12.28 -12.80
C ILE A 104 -1.96 12.26 -12.00
N ILE A 105 -1.95 12.91 -10.85
CA ILE A 105 -0.95 12.66 -9.80
C ILE A 105 -1.64 12.03 -8.61
N THR A 106 -0.97 11.08 -7.97
CA THR A 106 -1.45 10.40 -6.78
C THR A 106 -0.68 10.89 -5.57
N VAL A 107 -1.36 10.96 -4.43
CA VAL A 107 -0.82 11.60 -3.21
C VAL A 107 -1.00 10.68 -2.01
N SER A 108 0.05 10.55 -1.20
CA SER A 108 0.00 9.92 0.12
C SER A 108 1.00 10.60 1.08
N ASN A 109 1.12 10.14 2.33
CA ASN A 109 2.05 10.74 3.28
C ASN A 109 3.50 10.60 2.80
N HIS A 110 3.92 9.36 2.46
CA HIS A 110 5.25 9.03 1.97
C HIS A 110 5.12 8.27 0.64
N ALA A 111 5.05 8.89 -0.44
CA ALA A 111 4.93 8.36 -1.82
C ALA A 111 4.56 6.87 -2.06
N LYS A 112 4.78 5.94 -1.13
CA LYS A 112 4.59 4.49 -1.32
C LYS A 112 3.16 4.12 -1.73
N ARG A 113 2.14 4.55 -0.98
CA ARG A 113 0.73 4.28 -1.32
C ARG A 113 0.34 5.01 -2.61
N ALA A 114 0.85 6.22 -2.78
CA ALA A 114 0.66 6.99 -4.00
C ALA A 114 1.25 6.26 -5.22
N GLY A 115 2.44 5.69 -5.10
CA GLY A 115 3.04 4.88 -6.14
C GLY A 115 2.19 3.69 -6.54
N THR A 116 1.73 2.89 -5.57
CA THR A 116 0.82 1.77 -5.84
C THR A 116 -0.46 2.22 -6.57
N ALA A 117 -1.03 3.35 -6.19
CA ALA A 117 -2.19 3.93 -6.86
C ALA A 117 -1.87 4.39 -8.29
N ALA A 118 -0.70 4.99 -8.49
CA ALA A 118 -0.21 5.41 -9.79
C ALA A 118 -0.03 4.23 -10.75
N ASP A 119 0.59 3.14 -10.28
CA ASP A 119 0.76 1.91 -11.06
C ASP A 119 -0.59 1.28 -11.45
N LEU A 120 -1.54 1.24 -10.51
CA LEU A 120 -2.91 0.76 -10.79
C LEU A 120 -3.56 1.60 -11.89
N LEU A 121 -3.54 2.92 -11.76
CA LEU A 121 -4.14 3.84 -12.74
C LEU A 121 -3.47 3.71 -14.11
N ALA A 122 -2.14 3.63 -14.15
CA ALA A 122 -1.38 3.43 -15.39
C ALA A 122 -1.76 2.11 -16.08
N SER A 123 -1.89 1.02 -15.32
CA SER A 123 -2.32 -0.30 -15.85
C SER A 123 -3.74 -0.28 -16.42
N LYS A 124 -4.59 0.66 -16.00
CA LYS A 124 -5.96 0.87 -16.49
C LYS A 124 -6.04 1.94 -17.60
N GLY A 125 -4.89 2.38 -18.11
CA GLY A 125 -4.80 3.29 -19.26
C GLY A 125 -5.04 4.76 -18.92
N PHE A 126 -4.88 5.17 -17.67
CA PHE A 126 -4.91 6.58 -17.28
C PHE A 126 -3.54 7.23 -17.52
N LYS A 127 -3.55 8.52 -17.84
CA LYS A 127 -2.34 9.33 -17.99
C LYS A 127 -1.84 9.74 -16.60
N VAL A 128 -0.83 9.03 -16.09
CA VAL A 128 -0.26 9.29 -14.77
C VAL A 128 1.00 10.16 -14.91
N GLY A 129 1.04 11.27 -14.18
CA GLY A 129 2.19 12.16 -14.12
C GLY A 129 3.20 11.77 -13.05
N GLY A 130 2.76 11.05 -12.02
CA GLY A 130 3.63 10.55 -10.95
C GLY A 130 2.94 10.45 -9.59
N ALA A 131 3.74 10.11 -8.59
CA ALA A 131 3.33 9.92 -7.20
C ALA A 131 3.99 10.96 -6.28
N VAL A 132 3.30 11.38 -5.23
CA VAL A 132 3.77 12.41 -4.29
C VAL A 132 3.65 11.93 -2.86
N GLY A 133 4.70 12.17 -2.06
CA GLY A 133 4.66 12.15 -0.61
C GLY A 133 4.51 13.57 -0.08
N VAL A 134 3.37 13.90 0.56
CA VAL A 134 3.14 15.28 1.04
C VAL A 134 4.12 15.70 2.12
N GLN A 135 4.60 14.78 2.95
CA GLN A 135 5.60 15.08 3.97
C GLN A 135 6.95 15.42 3.31
N THR A 136 7.38 14.64 2.33
CA THR A 136 8.60 14.95 1.56
C THR A 136 8.47 16.27 0.79
N TYR A 137 7.27 16.55 0.25
CA TYR A 137 7.01 17.83 -0.40
C TYR A 137 7.10 19.01 0.59
N GLU A 138 6.52 18.87 1.80
CA GLU A 138 6.59 19.90 2.86
C GLU A 138 8.04 20.08 3.36
N GLU A 139 8.78 19.00 3.59
CA GLU A 139 10.21 19.00 3.96
C GLU A 139 11.08 19.71 2.92
N ALA A 140 10.75 19.59 1.65
CA ALA A 140 11.38 20.32 0.55
C ALA A 140 10.95 21.81 0.46
N GLY A 141 10.12 22.29 1.41
CA GLY A 141 9.63 23.67 1.47
C GLY A 141 8.34 23.91 0.67
N GLY A 142 7.65 22.86 0.25
CA GLY A 142 6.30 22.94 -0.32
C GLY A 142 5.26 23.37 0.71
N LYS A 143 4.16 23.95 0.25
CA LYS A 143 3.09 24.42 1.14
C LYS A 143 1.87 23.51 1.06
N LEU A 144 1.42 23.03 2.21
CA LEU A 144 0.19 22.27 2.35
C LEU A 144 -0.93 23.15 2.88
N THR A 145 -2.14 22.90 2.41
CA THR A 145 -3.36 23.54 2.93
C THR A 145 -3.86 22.71 4.11
N LYS A 146 -4.10 23.35 5.25
CA LYS A 146 -4.75 22.68 6.39
C LYS A 146 -6.23 22.51 6.09
N VAL A 147 -6.71 21.28 6.19
CA VAL A 147 -8.11 20.91 5.97
C VAL A 147 -8.73 20.66 7.34
N ALA A 148 -9.72 21.47 7.70
CA ALA A 148 -10.49 21.21 8.91
C ALA A 148 -11.27 19.88 8.73
N PRO A 149 -11.29 18.99 9.73
CA PRO A 149 -12.16 17.83 9.68
C PRO A 149 -13.61 18.29 9.56
N PRO A 150 -14.47 17.58 8.80
CA PRO A 150 -15.89 17.89 8.77
C PRO A 150 -16.44 17.82 10.21
N PRO A 151 -17.38 18.70 10.56
CA PRO A 151 -17.97 18.66 11.89
C PRO A 151 -18.58 17.26 12.13
N PRO A 152 -18.54 16.75 13.37
CA PRO A 152 -19.18 15.49 13.68
C PRO A 152 -20.65 15.57 13.24
N ARG A 153 -21.14 14.56 12.54
CA ARG A 153 -22.55 14.48 12.19
C ARG A 153 -23.30 14.32 13.51
N THR A 154 -23.82 15.41 14.04
CA THR A 154 -24.81 15.36 15.11
C THR A 154 -26.02 14.67 14.50
N GLY A 155 -26.21 13.40 14.85
CA GLY A 155 -27.40 12.66 14.46
C GLY A 155 -28.62 13.27 15.11
N ASN A 156 -29.25 14.20 14.43
CA ASN A 156 -30.66 14.58 14.57
C ASN A 156 -31.01 15.55 13.44
N ALA A 157 -31.08 15.03 12.23
CA ALA A 157 -31.97 15.63 11.24
C ALA A 157 -33.07 14.59 11.01
N SER A 158 -34.05 14.61 11.88
CA SER A 158 -35.39 14.17 11.51
C SER A 158 -35.76 14.99 10.28
N ALA A 159 -35.48 14.49 9.11
CA ALA A 159 -35.95 15.06 7.86
C ALA A 159 -37.45 14.79 7.82
N ASN A 160 -38.23 15.74 8.26
CA ASN A 160 -39.59 15.87 7.82
C ASN A 160 -39.55 16.36 6.36
N TRP A 161 -39.82 15.43 5.44
CA TRP A 161 -40.22 15.72 4.06
C TRP A 161 -41.73 15.61 3.97
#